data_c8729f2a79a1604173e907332a77f433
#
_entry.id   c8729f2a79a1604173e907332a77f433
#
_cell.length_a   1.000
_cell.length_b   1.000
_cell.length_c   1.000
_cell.angle_alpha   90.00
_cell.angle_beta   90.00
_cell.angle_gamma   90.00
#
_symmetry.space_group_name_H-M   'P 1'
#
loop_
_entity.id
_entity.type
_entity.pdbx_description
1 polymer ?
#
loop_
_entity_poly.entity_id
_entity_poly.type
_entity_poly.pdbx_seq_one_letter_code
_entity_poly.pdbx_strand_id
1 'polypeptide(L)'
;NYRLAEGNRLKTVLTSPPRGLIYDSHGVALVQNTPSFSLILHQSELPKATGERQKFLDELAPLLSFDRATLETALDTQANRDLITLRSGLNRDQALSLELKTHALSAVELVKQPIRLYGDVPSLGNLLGYIGRVDSNDLVDRPDLLPSSYIGKSGVESAYDEILQGVPGQEITEVDSLGRTVRTVGSRPSSSGDSLILGLDETVQQVTAKALQDSITKSGAINGAAVAMDVNTGDILAMVSLPTFDNNLFSPLTP
;
A
#
# COMPACT_ATOMS: atom_id res chain seq x y z
N ASN A 1 -27.74 -39.07 6.79
CA ASN A 1 -26.38 -38.88 7.32
C ASN A 1 -25.33 -38.48 6.28
N TYR A 2 -25.68 -38.37 4.99
CA TYR A 2 -24.73 -37.94 3.91
C TYR A 2 -24.73 -36.41 3.70
N ARG A 3 -25.58 -35.65 4.37
CA ARG A 3 -25.66 -34.17 4.24
C ARG A 3 -24.72 -33.38 5.16
N LEU A 4 -23.91 -34.02 5.96
CA LEU A 4 -22.99 -33.37 6.91
C LEU A 4 -21.50 -33.47 6.49
N ALA A 5 -21.19 -34.02 5.33
CA ALA A 5 -19.82 -34.22 4.85
C ALA A 5 -19.38 -33.27 3.71
N GLU A 6 -20.29 -32.48 3.16
CA GLU A 6 -19.94 -31.39 2.25
C GLU A 6 -19.77 -30.11 3.06
N GLY A 7 -18.66 -30.04 3.77
CA GLY A 7 -18.25 -28.81 4.45
C GLY A 7 -17.76 -27.79 3.43
N ASN A 8 -18.66 -27.29 2.59
CA ASN A 8 -18.40 -26.11 1.78
C ASN A 8 -18.11 -24.97 2.74
N ARG A 9 -16.85 -24.59 2.83
CA ARG A 9 -16.43 -23.45 3.64
C ARG A 9 -16.66 -22.18 2.81
N LEU A 10 -17.37 -21.24 3.37
CA LEU A 10 -17.42 -19.89 2.84
C LEU A 10 -16.19 -19.12 3.33
N LYS A 11 -15.39 -18.62 2.39
CA LYS A 11 -14.27 -17.72 2.66
C LYS A 11 -14.68 -16.32 2.27
N THR A 12 -14.53 -15.37 3.18
CA THR A 12 -14.73 -13.95 2.88
C THR A 12 -13.38 -13.33 2.57
N VAL A 13 -13.23 -12.81 1.37
CA VAL A 13 -12.06 -12.06 0.92
C VAL A 13 -12.43 -10.59 0.90
N LEU A 14 -11.62 -9.77 1.59
CA LEU A 14 -11.81 -8.33 1.61
C LEU A 14 -10.98 -7.68 0.50
N THR A 15 -11.63 -6.83 -0.28
CA THR A 15 -10.97 -6.08 -1.35
C THR A 15 -10.69 -4.67 -0.88
N SER A 16 -9.43 -4.27 -0.90
CA SER A 16 -9.02 -2.91 -0.51
C SER A 16 -9.61 -1.89 -1.47
N PRO A 17 -10.23 -0.82 -0.95
CA PRO A 17 -10.77 0.26 -1.78
C PRO A 17 -9.62 1.10 -2.37
N PRO A 18 -9.83 1.71 -3.53
CA PRO A 18 -8.96 2.78 -3.98
C PRO A 18 -9.03 3.96 -3.01
N ARG A 19 -7.87 4.45 -2.57
CA ARG A 19 -7.78 5.61 -1.69
C ARG A 19 -8.11 6.88 -2.46
N GLY A 20 -8.76 7.87 -1.82
CA GLY A 20 -9.07 9.17 -2.41
C GLY A 20 -7.81 9.88 -2.94
N LEU A 21 -7.95 10.70 -3.96
CA LEU A 21 -6.85 11.45 -4.58
C LEU A 21 -6.65 12.78 -3.83
N ILE A 22 -5.46 13.37 -3.96
CA ILE A 22 -5.17 14.68 -3.37
C ILE A 22 -4.76 15.61 -4.51
N TYR A 23 -5.46 16.73 -4.62
CA TYR A 23 -5.26 17.75 -5.64
C TYR A 23 -4.80 19.05 -5.02
N ASP A 24 -4.14 19.87 -5.81
CA ASP A 24 -3.94 21.29 -5.51
C ASP A 24 -5.21 22.12 -5.79
N SER A 25 -5.15 23.43 -5.56
CA SER A 25 -6.25 24.36 -5.77
C SER A 25 -6.66 24.52 -7.24
N HIS A 26 -5.82 24.11 -8.17
CA HIS A 26 -6.06 24.14 -9.62
C HIS A 26 -6.48 22.79 -10.20
N GLY A 27 -6.62 21.76 -9.36
CA GLY A 27 -6.99 20.40 -9.76
C GLY A 27 -5.82 19.58 -10.31
N VAL A 28 -4.59 20.00 -10.06
CA VAL A 28 -3.39 19.20 -10.36
C VAL A 28 -3.27 18.08 -9.32
N ALA A 29 -3.11 16.86 -9.77
CA ALA A 29 -3.02 15.71 -8.86
C ALA A 29 -1.65 15.65 -8.18
N LEU A 30 -1.62 15.99 -6.90
CA LEU A 30 -0.42 15.87 -6.05
C LEU A 30 -0.17 14.43 -5.60
N VAL A 31 -1.25 13.68 -5.37
CA VAL A 31 -1.18 12.25 -4.99
C VAL A 31 -2.25 11.47 -5.73
N GLN A 32 -1.85 10.36 -6.34
CA GLN A 32 -2.75 9.50 -7.12
C GLN A 32 -2.50 8.02 -6.82
N ASN A 33 -3.39 7.17 -7.35
CA ASN A 33 -3.25 5.72 -7.26
C ASN A 33 -2.80 5.16 -8.60
N THR A 34 -1.75 4.36 -8.61
CA THR A 34 -1.27 3.68 -9.81
C THR A 34 -1.62 2.20 -9.72
N PRO A 35 -2.20 1.59 -10.78
CA PRO A 35 -2.42 0.16 -10.82
C PRO A 35 -1.11 -0.60 -10.66
N SER A 36 -1.10 -1.54 -9.74
CA SER A 36 0.05 -2.38 -9.47
C SER A 36 -0.40 -3.79 -9.08
N PHE A 37 0.56 -4.69 -8.99
CA PHE A 37 0.33 -6.06 -8.54
C PHE A 37 1.27 -6.38 -7.39
N SER A 38 0.80 -7.24 -6.50
CA SER A 38 1.58 -7.77 -5.38
C SER A 38 1.52 -9.28 -5.38
N LEU A 39 2.65 -9.92 -5.16
CA LEU A 39 2.75 -11.35 -4.95
C LEU A 39 2.56 -11.63 -3.47
N ILE A 40 1.52 -12.37 -3.13
CA ILE A 40 1.14 -12.70 -1.75
C ILE A 40 1.31 -14.19 -1.53
N LEU A 41 1.85 -14.56 -0.37
CA LEU A 41 1.93 -15.92 0.12
C LEU A 41 0.87 -16.15 1.18
N HIS A 42 0.11 -17.23 1.06
CA HIS A 42 -0.81 -17.73 2.07
C HIS A 42 -0.09 -18.77 2.94
N GLN A 43 0.27 -18.42 4.17
CA GLN A 43 0.99 -19.33 5.07
C GLN A 43 0.20 -20.59 5.42
N SER A 44 -1.12 -20.47 5.55
CA SER A 44 -2.02 -21.59 5.81
C SER A 44 -2.02 -22.65 4.69
N GLU A 45 -1.67 -22.25 3.47
CA GLU A 45 -1.61 -23.11 2.27
C GLU A 45 -0.23 -23.68 2.00
N LEU A 46 0.78 -23.34 2.82
CA LEU A 46 2.11 -23.93 2.71
C LEU A 46 2.08 -25.43 3.00
N PRO A 47 2.87 -26.24 2.27
CA PRO A 47 3.03 -27.66 2.57
C PRO A 47 3.46 -27.87 4.03
N LYS A 48 2.77 -28.75 4.73
CA LYS A 48 3.06 -29.06 6.15
C LYS A 48 4.22 -30.04 6.33
N ALA A 49 4.45 -30.91 5.32
CA ALA A 49 5.55 -31.85 5.34
C ALA A 49 6.88 -31.13 5.09
N THR A 50 7.85 -31.31 5.96
CA THR A 50 9.15 -30.60 5.92
C THR A 50 9.83 -30.69 4.55
N GLY A 51 9.83 -31.88 3.92
CA GLY A 51 10.47 -32.08 2.62
C GLY A 51 9.74 -31.37 1.46
N GLU A 52 8.41 -31.28 1.51
CA GLU A 52 7.61 -30.59 0.50
C GLU A 52 7.72 -29.07 0.69
N ARG A 53 7.72 -28.59 1.94
CA ARG A 53 7.94 -27.18 2.26
C ARG A 53 9.32 -26.71 1.79
N GLN A 54 10.35 -27.55 1.95
CA GLN A 54 11.69 -27.24 1.48
C GLN A 54 11.73 -27.09 -0.05
N LYS A 55 11.13 -28.05 -0.78
CA LYS A 55 11.03 -27.96 -2.25
C LYS A 55 10.29 -26.71 -2.71
N PHE A 56 9.17 -26.39 -2.05
CA PHE A 56 8.41 -25.16 -2.33
C PHE A 56 9.27 -23.91 -2.17
N LEU A 57 10.04 -23.80 -1.10
CA LEU A 57 10.92 -22.67 -0.85
C LEU A 57 12.10 -22.62 -1.83
N ASP A 58 12.65 -23.76 -2.21
CA ASP A 58 13.70 -23.87 -3.22
C ASP A 58 13.23 -23.42 -4.63
N GLU A 59 11.94 -23.61 -4.94
CA GLU A 59 11.32 -23.14 -6.18
C GLU A 59 10.97 -21.65 -6.11
N LEU A 60 10.49 -21.17 -4.96
CA LEU A 60 10.03 -19.79 -4.79
C LEU A 60 11.18 -18.78 -4.65
N ALA A 61 12.24 -19.11 -3.91
CA ALA A 61 13.33 -18.22 -3.58
C ALA A 61 14.01 -17.59 -4.82
N PRO A 62 14.37 -18.34 -5.87
CA PRO A 62 14.99 -17.79 -7.07
C PRO A 62 14.03 -16.86 -7.86
N LEU A 63 12.71 -17.08 -7.80
CA LEU A 63 11.72 -16.21 -8.46
C LEU A 63 11.65 -14.82 -7.83
N LEU A 64 12.00 -14.73 -6.55
CA LEU A 64 12.03 -13.49 -5.78
C LEU A 64 13.42 -12.84 -5.73
N SER A 65 14.44 -13.48 -6.31
CA SER A 65 15.85 -13.09 -6.19
C SER A 65 16.35 -13.11 -4.74
N PHE A 66 15.79 -14.00 -3.92
CA PHE A 66 16.25 -14.28 -2.56
C PHE A 66 16.97 -15.62 -2.50
N ASP A 67 17.86 -15.76 -1.53
CA ASP A 67 18.29 -17.08 -1.10
C ASP A 67 17.23 -17.72 -0.17
N ARG A 68 17.26 -19.02 -0.06
CA ARG A 68 16.29 -19.77 0.74
C ARG A 68 16.31 -19.38 2.22
N ALA A 69 17.49 -19.16 2.80
CA ALA A 69 17.63 -18.86 4.22
C ALA A 69 17.00 -17.48 4.57
N THR A 70 17.19 -16.51 3.68
CA THR A 70 16.56 -15.18 3.79
C THR A 70 15.04 -15.31 3.71
N LEU A 71 14.51 -16.13 2.79
CA LEU A 71 13.07 -16.33 2.66
C LEU A 71 12.50 -17.05 3.90
N GLU A 72 13.13 -18.10 4.40
CA GLU A 72 12.72 -18.79 5.63
C GLU A 72 12.68 -17.83 6.82
N THR A 73 13.73 -17.03 7.01
CA THR A 73 13.80 -16.04 8.09
C THR A 73 12.67 -15.00 7.98
N ALA A 74 12.38 -14.52 6.77
CA ALA A 74 11.30 -13.57 6.52
C ALA A 74 9.92 -14.16 6.83
N LEU A 75 9.70 -15.44 6.53
CA LEU A 75 8.46 -16.15 6.83
C LEU A 75 8.31 -16.41 8.33
N ASP A 76 9.37 -16.82 9.01
CA ASP A 76 9.36 -17.09 10.45
C ASP A 76 9.13 -15.80 11.26
N THR A 77 9.70 -14.69 10.84
CA THR A 77 9.48 -13.38 11.47
C THR A 77 8.02 -12.92 11.38
N GLN A 78 7.30 -13.40 10.38
CA GLN A 78 5.89 -13.08 10.13
C GLN A 78 4.95 -14.29 10.40
N ALA A 79 5.38 -15.27 11.18
CA ALA A 79 4.66 -16.53 11.43
C ALA A 79 3.22 -16.33 11.95
N ASN A 80 2.93 -15.20 12.59
CA ASN A 80 1.60 -14.87 13.11
C ASN A 80 0.65 -14.28 12.03
N ARG A 81 1.10 -14.10 10.79
CA ARG A 81 0.31 -13.55 9.69
C ARG A 81 0.05 -14.63 8.65
N ASP A 82 -1.20 -14.83 8.27
CA ASP A 82 -1.54 -15.77 7.19
C ASP A 82 -1.14 -15.22 5.81
N LEU A 83 -1.28 -13.91 5.61
CA LEU A 83 -0.97 -13.24 4.35
C LEU A 83 0.37 -12.51 4.45
N ILE A 84 1.36 -12.97 3.67
CA ILE A 84 2.67 -12.33 3.56
C ILE A 84 2.86 -11.77 2.16
N THR A 85 3.13 -10.47 2.07
CA THR A 85 3.50 -9.86 0.79
C THR A 85 4.97 -10.17 0.50
N LEU A 86 5.20 -10.98 -0.52
CA LEU A 86 6.55 -11.36 -0.97
C LEU A 86 7.17 -10.28 -1.84
N ARG A 87 6.37 -9.66 -2.70
CA ARG A 87 6.79 -8.59 -3.59
C ARG A 87 5.62 -7.67 -3.90
N SER A 88 5.86 -6.37 -3.93
CA SER A 88 4.86 -5.34 -4.25
C SER A 88 5.37 -4.43 -5.36
N GLY A 89 4.52 -3.55 -5.87
CA GLY A 89 4.94 -2.59 -6.88
C GLY A 89 5.20 -3.18 -8.27
N LEU A 90 4.72 -4.39 -8.55
CA LEU A 90 4.93 -5.03 -9.83
C LEU A 90 4.11 -4.34 -10.92
N ASN A 91 4.76 -4.00 -12.03
CA ASN A 91 4.05 -3.59 -13.24
C ASN A 91 3.40 -4.82 -13.92
N ARG A 92 2.59 -4.55 -14.96
CA ARG A 92 1.84 -5.61 -15.65
C ARG A 92 2.72 -6.72 -16.22
N ASP A 93 3.86 -6.36 -16.81
CA ASP A 93 4.76 -7.33 -17.48
C ASP A 93 5.49 -8.20 -16.45
N GLN A 94 5.94 -7.59 -15.35
CA GLN A 94 6.53 -8.30 -14.22
C GLN A 94 5.51 -9.25 -13.56
N ALA A 95 4.28 -8.77 -13.37
CA ALA A 95 3.20 -9.55 -12.80
C ALA A 95 2.90 -10.78 -13.66
N LEU A 96 2.71 -10.60 -14.97
CA LEU A 96 2.45 -11.69 -15.91
C LEU A 96 3.60 -12.71 -15.93
N SER A 97 4.85 -12.22 -15.93
CA SER A 97 6.03 -13.10 -15.88
C SER A 97 6.09 -13.93 -14.60
N LEU A 98 5.73 -13.34 -13.44
CA LEU A 98 5.69 -14.04 -12.16
C LEU A 98 4.51 -15.02 -12.10
N GLU A 99 3.33 -14.62 -12.56
CA GLU A 99 2.14 -15.47 -12.60
C GLU A 99 2.40 -16.78 -13.34
N LEU A 100 3.02 -16.70 -14.53
CA LEU A 100 3.40 -17.89 -15.30
C LEU A 100 4.39 -18.80 -14.56
N LYS A 101 5.30 -18.23 -13.78
CA LYS A 101 6.32 -18.98 -13.03
C LYS A 101 5.79 -19.54 -11.72
N THR A 102 4.83 -18.86 -11.09
CA THR A 102 4.26 -19.27 -9.79
C THR A 102 2.97 -20.06 -9.92
N HIS A 103 2.45 -20.25 -11.14
CA HIS A 103 1.17 -20.95 -11.39
C HIS A 103 1.10 -22.38 -10.76
N ALA A 104 2.24 -23.05 -10.62
CA ALA A 104 2.32 -24.36 -9.95
C ALA A 104 2.37 -24.27 -8.41
N LEU A 105 2.57 -23.09 -7.85
CA LEU A 105 2.73 -22.84 -6.41
C LEU A 105 1.41 -22.39 -5.81
N SER A 106 0.58 -23.32 -5.34
CA SER A 106 -0.80 -23.05 -4.87
C SER A 106 -0.88 -22.07 -3.70
N ALA A 107 0.18 -21.94 -2.89
CA ALA A 107 0.22 -21.01 -1.76
C ALA A 107 0.59 -19.57 -2.16
N VAL A 108 0.82 -19.30 -3.44
CA VAL A 108 1.22 -17.98 -3.94
C VAL A 108 0.16 -17.42 -4.87
N GLU A 109 -0.28 -16.22 -4.60
CA GLU A 109 -1.32 -15.51 -5.37
C GLU A 109 -0.82 -14.15 -5.85
N LEU A 110 -1.13 -13.81 -7.10
CA LEU A 110 -0.91 -12.48 -7.65
C LEU A 110 -2.18 -11.64 -7.47
N VAL A 111 -2.10 -10.60 -6.64
CA VAL A 111 -3.23 -9.74 -6.33
C VAL A 111 -3.03 -8.37 -6.96
N LYS A 112 -4.06 -7.86 -7.64
CA LYS A 112 -4.09 -6.47 -8.11
C LYS A 112 -4.31 -5.53 -6.93
N GLN A 113 -3.33 -4.70 -6.63
CA GLN A 113 -3.38 -3.76 -5.52
C GLN A 113 -2.89 -2.39 -5.98
N PRO A 114 -3.76 -1.36 -5.95
CA PRO A 114 -3.32 -0.01 -6.29
C PRO A 114 -2.28 0.46 -5.27
N ILE A 115 -1.27 1.13 -5.76
CA ILE A 115 -0.23 1.74 -4.94
C ILE A 115 -0.36 3.25 -4.97
N ARG A 116 0.04 3.87 -3.87
CA ARG A 116 0.06 5.32 -3.72
C ARG A 116 1.27 5.90 -4.44
N LEU A 117 1.02 6.86 -5.33
CA LEU A 117 2.06 7.57 -6.06
C LEU A 117 1.98 9.06 -5.72
N TYR A 118 3.04 9.58 -5.18
CA TYR A 118 3.21 11.01 -4.88
C TYR A 118 3.88 11.69 -6.07
N GLY A 119 3.37 12.88 -6.44
CA GLY A 119 3.90 13.67 -7.54
C GLY A 119 5.36 14.08 -7.30
N ASP A 120 6.04 14.47 -8.39
CA ASP A 120 7.44 14.88 -8.36
C ASP A 120 7.60 16.32 -7.83
N VAL A 121 7.12 16.56 -6.61
CA VAL A 121 7.28 17.82 -5.88
C VAL A 121 7.89 17.50 -4.51
N PRO A 122 9.22 17.30 -4.43
CA PRO A 122 9.88 16.83 -3.22
C PRO A 122 9.60 17.68 -1.97
N SER A 123 9.36 18.98 -2.14
CA SER A 123 9.05 19.89 -1.02
C SER A 123 7.73 19.59 -0.31
N LEU A 124 6.88 18.74 -0.88
CA LEU A 124 5.61 18.31 -0.27
C LEU A 124 5.76 17.13 0.69
N GLY A 125 6.94 16.53 0.81
CA GLY A 125 7.17 15.34 1.63
C GLY A 125 6.64 15.45 3.04
N ASN A 126 7.04 16.49 3.75
CA ASN A 126 6.62 16.73 5.13
C ASN A 126 5.12 17.08 5.26
N LEU A 127 4.56 17.75 4.25
CA LEU A 127 3.16 18.20 4.28
C LEU A 127 2.19 17.06 3.94
N LEU A 128 2.39 16.40 2.82
CA LEU A 128 1.53 15.30 2.40
C LEU A 128 1.67 14.10 3.33
N GLY A 129 2.89 13.85 3.83
CA GLY A 129 3.17 12.67 4.61
C GLY A 129 3.17 11.40 3.75
N TYR A 130 2.95 10.26 4.35
CA TYR A 130 2.97 8.97 3.66
C TYR A 130 1.98 7.99 4.28
N ILE A 131 1.68 6.93 3.53
CA ILE A 131 0.91 5.79 4.01
C ILE A 131 1.86 4.67 4.44
N GLY A 132 1.44 3.92 5.46
CA GLY A 132 2.17 2.75 5.94
C GLY A 132 1.21 1.62 6.28
N ARG A 133 1.74 0.40 6.43
CA ARG A 133 0.94 -0.72 6.90
C ARG A 133 0.46 -0.48 8.31
N VAL A 134 -0.74 -0.99 8.60
CA VAL A 134 -1.29 -1.05 9.96
C VAL A 134 -0.35 -1.86 10.83
N ASP A 135 0.03 -1.31 11.98
CA ASP A 135 0.82 -1.96 13.01
C ASP A 135 0.00 -2.27 14.27
N SER A 136 0.63 -2.85 15.28
CA SER A 136 -0.06 -3.25 16.51
C SER A 136 -0.61 -2.06 17.31
N ASN A 137 0.04 -0.89 17.23
CA ASN A 137 -0.40 0.31 17.95
C ASN A 137 -1.63 0.90 17.26
N ASP A 138 -1.64 0.93 15.91
CA ASP A 138 -2.80 1.37 15.15
C ASP A 138 -4.07 0.56 15.48
N LEU A 139 -3.91 -0.76 15.70
CA LEU A 139 -5.03 -1.64 16.05
C LEU A 139 -5.54 -1.44 17.48
N VAL A 140 -4.75 -0.87 18.38
CA VAL A 140 -5.21 -0.47 19.72
C VAL A 140 -6.14 0.73 19.61
N ASP A 141 -5.76 1.72 18.80
CA ASP A 141 -6.53 2.96 18.62
C ASP A 141 -7.73 2.76 17.69
N ARG A 142 -7.59 1.91 16.68
CA ARG A 142 -8.60 1.61 15.65
C ARG A 142 -8.73 0.10 15.42
N PRO A 143 -9.45 -0.64 16.26
CA PRO A 143 -9.59 -2.10 16.18
C PRO A 143 -10.42 -2.58 14.97
N ASP A 144 -11.08 -1.66 14.27
CA ASP A 144 -11.83 -1.90 13.02
C ASP A 144 -10.93 -2.03 11.78
N LEU A 145 -9.66 -1.64 11.88
CA LEU A 145 -8.72 -1.71 10.78
C LEU A 145 -8.32 -3.16 10.46
N LEU A 146 -8.12 -3.40 9.17
CA LEU A 146 -7.58 -4.68 8.72
C LEU A 146 -6.04 -4.67 8.87
N PRO A 147 -5.43 -5.70 9.48
CA PRO A 147 -3.97 -5.77 9.62
C PRO A 147 -3.20 -5.72 8.29
N SER A 148 -3.86 -6.03 7.17
CA SER A 148 -3.29 -5.98 5.83
C SER A 148 -3.47 -4.65 5.12
N SER A 149 -4.21 -3.71 5.70
CA SER A 149 -4.50 -2.41 5.08
C SER A 149 -3.36 -1.40 5.27
N TYR A 150 -3.46 -0.30 4.53
CA TYR A 150 -2.59 0.86 4.64
C TYR A 150 -3.37 2.03 5.21
N ILE A 151 -2.73 2.79 6.08
CA ILE A 151 -3.28 4.01 6.69
C ILE A 151 -2.30 5.17 6.53
N GLY A 152 -2.78 6.39 6.64
CA GLY A 152 -1.95 7.58 6.72
C GLY A 152 -1.14 7.59 8.02
N LYS A 153 0.18 7.68 7.93
CA LYS A 153 1.09 7.70 9.09
C LYS A 153 1.51 9.12 9.48
N SER A 154 1.49 10.06 8.56
CA SER A 154 1.86 11.46 8.84
C SER A 154 1.20 12.42 7.86
N GLY A 155 1.30 13.73 8.13
CA GLY A 155 0.84 14.80 7.27
C GLY A 155 -0.64 14.76 6.92
N VAL A 156 -0.98 15.23 5.73
CA VAL A 156 -2.35 15.24 5.18
C VAL A 156 -2.91 13.83 5.09
N GLU A 157 -2.09 12.85 4.71
CA GLU A 157 -2.50 11.45 4.64
C GLU A 157 -3.04 10.93 5.97
N SER A 158 -2.41 11.31 7.09
CA SER A 158 -2.85 10.90 8.43
C SER A 158 -4.03 11.74 8.93
N ALA A 159 -3.97 13.06 8.74
CA ALA A 159 -5.01 13.98 9.23
C ALA A 159 -6.38 13.72 8.58
N TYR A 160 -6.40 13.25 7.33
CA TYR A 160 -7.62 12.98 6.56
C TYR A 160 -7.75 11.50 6.20
N ASP A 161 -7.15 10.60 6.98
CA ASP A 161 -7.13 9.16 6.69
C ASP A 161 -8.54 8.58 6.53
N GLU A 162 -9.47 8.91 7.42
CA GLU A 162 -10.86 8.42 7.39
C GLU A 162 -11.60 8.78 6.10
N ILE A 163 -11.36 10.00 5.59
CA ILE A 163 -11.99 10.50 4.36
C ILE A 163 -11.35 9.81 3.15
N LEU A 164 -10.02 9.70 3.15
CA LEU A 164 -9.25 9.16 2.04
C LEU A 164 -9.38 7.64 1.92
N GLN A 165 -9.60 6.91 3.01
CA GLN A 165 -9.45 5.44 3.07
C GLN A 165 -10.48 4.68 2.23
N GLY A 166 -11.73 5.18 2.10
CA GLY A 166 -12.83 4.49 1.43
C GLY A 166 -13.38 3.29 2.21
N VAL A 167 -14.28 2.55 1.59
CA VAL A 167 -14.97 1.42 2.22
C VAL A 167 -14.54 0.11 1.55
N PRO A 168 -14.00 -0.87 2.31
CA PRO A 168 -13.61 -2.16 1.77
C PRO A 168 -14.76 -2.90 1.11
N GLY A 169 -14.47 -3.56 0.00
CA GLY A 169 -15.35 -4.53 -0.63
C GLY A 169 -15.25 -5.89 0.06
N GLN A 170 -16.22 -6.75 -0.20
CA GLN A 170 -16.26 -8.12 0.28
C GLN A 170 -16.59 -9.06 -0.88
N GLU A 171 -15.85 -10.13 -1.02
CA GLU A 171 -16.18 -11.23 -1.91
C GLU A 171 -16.32 -12.49 -1.07
N ILE A 172 -17.49 -13.13 -1.16
CA ILE A 172 -17.79 -14.37 -0.46
C ILE A 172 -17.61 -15.50 -1.48
N THR A 173 -16.60 -16.31 -1.28
CA THR A 173 -16.28 -17.44 -2.15
C THR A 173 -16.54 -18.76 -1.42
N GLU A 174 -17.06 -19.72 -2.15
CA GLU A 174 -17.17 -21.10 -1.73
C GLU A 174 -15.85 -21.80 -2.04
N VAL A 175 -15.24 -22.42 -1.03
CA VAL A 175 -13.96 -23.10 -1.19
C VAL A 175 -14.09 -24.60 -0.92
N ASP A 176 -13.33 -25.42 -1.64
CA ASP A 176 -13.27 -26.86 -1.42
C ASP A 176 -12.48 -27.22 -0.14
N SER A 177 -12.35 -28.51 0.14
CA SER A 177 -11.60 -29.02 1.30
C SER A 177 -10.11 -28.69 1.27
N LEU A 178 -9.58 -28.27 0.12
CA LEU A 178 -8.20 -27.84 -0.08
C LEU A 178 -8.06 -26.31 -0.08
N GLY A 179 -9.15 -25.58 0.19
CA GLY A 179 -9.14 -24.11 0.23
C GLY A 179 -9.24 -23.43 -1.14
N ARG A 180 -9.40 -24.19 -2.25
CA ARG A 180 -9.46 -23.64 -3.60
C ARG A 180 -10.86 -23.08 -3.87
N THR A 181 -10.92 -21.88 -4.45
CA THR A 181 -12.18 -21.24 -4.82
C THR A 181 -12.94 -22.08 -5.86
N VAL A 182 -14.15 -22.48 -5.52
CA VAL A 182 -15.06 -23.21 -6.40
C VAL A 182 -15.96 -22.22 -7.16
N ARG A 183 -16.53 -21.25 -6.46
CA ARG A 183 -17.37 -20.20 -7.04
C ARG A 183 -17.51 -18.99 -6.12
N THR A 184 -17.81 -17.85 -6.69
CA THR A 184 -18.22 -16.66 -5.93
C THR A 184 -19.73 -16.75 -5.62
N VAL A 185 -20.08 -16.67 -4.35
CA VAL A 185 -21.46 -16.78 -3.85
C VAL A 185 -22.11 -15.40 -3.69
N GLY A 186 -21.29 -14.39 -3.35
CA GLY A 186 -21.74 -13.01 -3.20
C GLY A 186 -20.57 -12.05 -3.31
N SER A 187 -20.86 -10.83 -3.75
CA SER A 187 -19.87 -9.77 -3.86
C SER A 187 -20.49 -8.44 -3.47
N ARG A 188 -19.77 -7.68 -2.66
CA ARG A 188 -20.02 -6.27 -2.39
C ARG A 188 -18.80 -5.49 -2.88
N PRO A 189 -18.94 -4.62 -3.91
CA PRO A 189 -17.81 -3.86 -4.42
C PRO A 189 -17.27 -2.90 -3.36
N SER A 190 -15.98 -2.61 -3.43
CA SER A 190 -15.36 -1.54 -2.64
C SER A 190 -15.81 -0.16 -3.15
N SER A 191 -15.89 0.80 -2.25
CA SER A 191 -16.13 2.21 -2.59
C SER A 191 -14.87 3.02 -2.34
N SER A 192 -14.43 3.78 -3.35
CA SER A 192 -13.27 4.67 -3.22
C SER A 192 -13.46 5.68 -2.09
N GLY A 193 -12.37 6.09 -1.45
CA GLY A 193 -12.38 7.25 -0.56
C GLY A 193 -12.64 8.54 -1.32
N ASP A 194 -13.06 9.56 -0.58
CA ASP A 194 -13.27 10.90 -1.11
C ASP A 194 -11.92 11.57 -1.40
N SER A 195 -11.90 12.39 -2.44
CA SER A 195 -10.69 13.13 -2.81
C SER A 195 -10.63 14.47 -2.09
N LEU A 196 -9.41 14.94 -1.81
CA LEU A 196 -9.16 16.23 -1.18
C LEU A 196 -8.67 17.24 -2.22
N ILE A 197 -9.13 18.47 -2.09
CA ILE A 197 -8.58 19.63 -2.80
C ILE A 197 -7.94 20.52 -1.72
N LEU A 198 -6.62 20.71 -1.80
CA LEU A 198 -5.87 21.57 -0.90
C LEU A 198 -5.87 23.00 -1.42
N GLY A 199 -5.74 23.99 -0.54
CA GLY A 199 -5.54 25.39 -0.92
C GLY A 199 -4.19 25.67 -1.58
N LEU A 200 -3.30 24.68 -1.63
CA LEU A 200 -1.97 24.80 -2.22
C LEU A 200 -2.01 25.03 -3.73
N ASP A 201 -1.03 25.76 -4.22
CA ASP A 201 -0.69 25.90 -5.63
C ASP A 201 0.67 25.24 -5.86
N GLU A 202 0.71 24.20 -6.70
CA GLU A 202 1.94 23.45 -6.97
C GLU A 202 3.06 24.35 -7.50
N THR A 203 2.74 25.30 -8.35
CA THR A 203 3.72 26.23 -8.93
C THR A 203 4.33 27.14 -7.86
N VAL A 204 3.50 27.71 -6.99
CA VAL A 204 3.95 28.55 -5.87
C VAL A 204 4.78 27.72 -4.89
N GLN A 205 4.37 26.47 -4.64
CA GLN A 205 5.11 25.53 -3.80
C GLN A 205 6.53 25.27 -4.35
N GLN A 206 6.66 24.97 -5.65
CA GLN A 206 7.96 24.72 -6.29
C GLN A 206 8.88 25.94 -6.26
N VAL A 207 8.34 27.13 -6.58
CA VAL A 207 9.10 28.39 -6.55
C VAL A 207 9.58 28.72 -5.14
N THR A 208 8.68 28.55 -4.14
CA THR A 208 9.00 28.77 -2.73
C THR A 208 10.08 27.82 -2.24
N ALA A 209 9.98 26.53 -2.61
CA ALA A 209 10.98 25.52 -2.26
C ALA A 209 12.36 25.84 -2.83
N LYS A 210 12.40 26.26 -4.10
CA LYS A 210 13.67 26.66 -4.75
C LYS A 210 14.28 27.90 -4.07
N ALA A 211 13.48 28.92 -3.81
CA ALA A 211 13.94 30.14 -3.15
C ALA A 211 14.49 29.86 -1.73
N LEU A 212 13.80 29.00 -0.98
CA LEU A 212 14.25 28.55 0.34
C LEU A 212 15.55 27.76 0.27
N GLN A 213 15.67 26.84 -0.67
CA GLN A 213 16.90 26.04 -0.88
C GLN A 213 18.09 26.95 -1.22
N ASP A 214 17.90 27.92 -2.11
CA ASP A 214 18.94 28.89 -2.47
C ASP A 214 19.35 29.74 -1.26
N SER A 215 18.39 30.11 -0.40
CA SER A 215 18.65 30.89 0.82
C SER A 215 19.43 30.09 1.86
N ILE A 216 19.05 28.82 2.08
CA ILE A 216 19.76 27.87 2.95
C ILE A 216 21.22 27.72 2.49
N THR A 217 21.41 27.50 1.19
CA THR A 217 22.75 27.34 0.61
C THR A 217 23.62 28.59 0.78
N LYS A 218 23.05 29.78 0.55
CA LYS A 218 23.78 31.04 0.69
C LYS A 218 24.12 31.40 2.14
N SER A 219 23.22 31.09 3.07
CA SER A 219 23.42 31.39 4.50
C SER A 219 24.27 30.35 5.23
N GLY A 220 24.48 29.16 4.65
CA GLY A 220 25.10 28.01 5.32
C GLY A 220 24.22 27.39 6.41
N ALA A 221 22.91 27.66 6.40
CA ALA A 221 21.96 27.06 7.31
C ALA A 221 21.76 25.55 7.03
N ILE A 222 21.34 24.79 8.04
CA ILE A 222 21.12 23.34 7.92
C ILE A 222 19.66 23.01 7.55
N ASN A 223 18.73 23.90 7.90
CA ASN A 223 17.31 23.76 7.67
C ASN A 223 16.63 25.11 7.47
N GLY A 224 15.40 25.08 7.03
CA GLY A 224 14.57 26.27 6.87
C GLY A 224 13.12 25.92 6.61
N ALA A 225 12.23 26.86 6.83
CA ALA A 225 10.83 26.76 6.51
C ALA A 225 10.32 28.07 5.89
N ALA A 226 9.34 27.95 4.99
CA ALA A 226 8.68 29.07 4.37
C ALA A 226 7.19 28.75 4.19
N VAL A 227 6.35 29.77 4.35
CA VAL A 227 4.91 29.70 4.11
C VAL A 227 4.51 30.89 3.24
N ALA A 228 3.76 30.64 2.18
CA ALA A 228 3.10 31.67 1.37
C ALA A 228 1.60 31.58 1.57
N MET A 229 0.96 32.71 1.87
CA MET A 229 -0.47 32.80 2.16
C MET A 229 -1.10 33.96 1.37
N ASP A 230 -2.28 33.74 0.84
CA ASP A 230 -3.08 34.81 0.28
C ASP A 230 -3.65 35.68 1.42
N VAL A 231 -3.29 36.95 1.43
CA VAL A 231 -3.67 37.87 2.50
C VAL A 231 -5.17 38.24 2.47
N ASN A 232 -5.86 38.02 1.35
CA ASN A 232 -7.27 38.35 1.20
C ASN A 232 -8.18 37.19 1.65
N THR A 233 -7.78 35.93 1.37
CA THR A 233 -8.58 34.74 1.66
C THR A 233 -8.08 33.99 2.90
N GLY A 234 -6.80 34.11 3.23
CA GLY A 234 -6.14 33.35 4.28
C GLY A 234 -5.69 31.95 3.82
N ASP A 235 -5.86 31.61 2.54
CA ASP A 235 -5.45 30.31 2.01
C ASP A 235 -3.93 30.17 2.00
N ILE A 236 -3.46 29.00 2.41
CA ILE A 236 -2.05 28.63 2.33
C ILE A 236 -1.75 28.15 0.91
N LEU A 237 -1.02 28.96 0.15
CA LEU A 237 -0.63 28.67 -1.23
C LEU A 237 0.62 27.79 -1.31
N ALA A 238 1.54 27.92 -0.36
CA ALA A 238 2.71 27.06 -0.24
C ALA A 238 3.14 26.90 1.22
N MET A 239 3.63 25.70 1.54
CA MET A 239 4.20 25.37 2.84
C MET A 239 5.39 24.45 2.63
N VAL A 240 6.59 24.97 2.87
CA VAL A 240 7.86 24.28 2.60
C VAL A 240 8.64 24.13 3.87
N SER A 241 9.16 22.95 4.11
CA SER A 241 10.15 22.64 5.16
C SER A 241 11.29 21.84 4.55
N LEU A 242 12.53 22.32 4.72
CA LEU A 242 13.73 21.67 4.21
C LEU A 242 14.70 21.37 5.36
N PRO A 243 15.40 20.22 5.32
CA PRO A 243 15.33 19.18 4.31
C PRO A 243 14.00 18.44 4.32
N THR A 244 13.69 17.81 3.21
CA THR A 244 12.48 17.00 3.02
C THR A 244 12.87 15.58 2.59
N PHE A 245 11.88 14.72 2.37
CA PHE A 245 12.05 13.35 1.91
C PHE A 245 11.11 13.04 0.73
N ASP A 246 11.43 12.00 -0.02
CA ASP A 246 10.54 11.48 -1.05
C ASP A 246 9.54 10.52 -0.41
N ASN A 247 8.25 10.87 -0.47
CA ASN A 247 7.15 10.08 0.05
C ASN A 247 7.04 8.70 -0.63
N ASN A 248 7.48 8.60 -1.89
CA ASN A 248 7.46 7.36 -2.63
C ASN A 248 8.37 6.29 -2.03
N LEU A 249 9.38 6.66 -1.23
CA LEU A 249 10.23 5.72 -0.49
C LEU A 249 9.45 4.89 0.55
N PHE A 250 8.31 5.39 1.01
CA PHE A 250 7.42 4.70 1.96
C PHE A 250 6.26 3.99 1.25
N SER A 251 6.10 4.23 -0.05
CA SER A 251 5.12 3.53 -0.86
C SER A 251 5.58 2.08 -1.12
N PRO A 252 4.64 1.12 -1.25
CA PRO A 252 5.00 -0.27 -1.57
C PRO A 252 5.68 -0.47 -2.94
N LEU A 253 6.05 0.62 -3.64
CA LEU A 253 6.86 0.60 -4.87
C LEU A 253 8.34 0.30 -4.62
N THR A 254 8.84 0.59 -3.44
CA THR A 254 10.26 0.31 -3.11
C THR A 254 10.40 -1.13 -2.67
N PRO A 255 11.28 -1.90 -3.36
CA PRO A 255 11.57 -3.29 -2.99
C PRO A 255 12.24 -3.39 -1.63
#